data_be1b2a99eee1021f53ead650d2203d15
#
_entry.id   be1b2a99eee1021f53ead650d2203d15
#
_cell.length_a   1.000
_cell.length_b   1.000
_cell.length_c   1.000
_cell.angle_alpha   90.00
_cell.angle_beta   90.00
_cell.angle_gamma   90.00
#
_symmetry.space_group_name_H-M   'P 1'
#
loop_
_entity.id
_entity.type
_entity.pdbx_description
1 polymer ?
#
loop_
_entity_poly.entity_id
_entity_poly.type
_entity_poly.pdbx_seq_one_letter_code
_entity_poly.pdbx_strand_id
1 'polypeptide(L)'
;MHKHYKLNAKVVCGGGAVMLSDKPETGLSWFVNRPDGTLETGIAGFHAWIECDGWLIDLTAPNYHEALASGKSQGTAGEQRPAAIRVQRMMMQKPLDEIRGSLDDVRNPGECAFFPDPDVTTEVIDAAFDRVQLGDVINIAYNWHRPVPQKMAASITIGDNYGEVKTINLVKRDLVGKW
;
A
#
# COMPACT_ATOMS: atom_id res chain seq x y z
N MET A 1 10.06 11.81 -5.66
CA MET A 1 9.60 12.03 -7.05
C MET A 1 9.75 13.47 -7.50
N HIS A 2 9.26 14.47 -6.78
CA HIS A 2 9.34 15.88 -7.21
C HIS A 2 10.76 16.35 -7.56
N LYS A 3 11.75 16.02 -6.74
CA LYS A 3 13.13 16.49 -6.92
C LYS A 3 13.80 15.96 -8.20
N HIS A 4 13.55 14.72 -8.58
CA HIS A 4 14.17 14.09 -9.76
C HIS A 4 13.34 14.19 -11.03
N TYR A 5 12.03 14.03 -10.91
CA TYR A 5 11.14 13.88 -12.05
C TYR A 5 10.20 15.05 -12.25
N LYS A 6 10.21 16.04 -11.33
CA LYS A 6 9.29 17.19 -11.33
C LYS A 6 7.81 16.82 -11.27
N LEU A 7 7.51 15.60 -10.80
CA LEU A 7 6.16 15.12 -10.65
C LEU A 7 5.52 15.65 -9.36
N ASN A 8 4.26 16.05 -9.44
CA ASN A 8 3.48 16.48 -8.29
C ASN A 8 2.84 15.26 -7.60
N ALA A 9 3.67 14.47 -6.93
CA ALA A 9 3.23 13.30 -6.20
C ALA A 9 2.91 13.65 -4.75
N LYS A 10 1.76 13.22 -4.25
CA LYS A 10 1.33 13.34 -2.86
C LYS A 10 0.99 11.98 -2.29
N VAL A 11 1.30 11.76 -1.03
CA VAL A 11 0.79 10.61 -0.26
C VAL A 11 -0.62 10.92 0.18
N VAL A 12 -1.51 9.97 0.03
CA VAL A 12 -2.91 10.04 0.46
C VAL A 12 -3.20 8.80 1.28
N CYS A 13 -3.90 8.97 2.39
CA CYS A 13 -4.40 7.88 3.22
C CYS A 13 -5.92 7.94 3.29
N GLY A 14 -6.54 6.79 3.56
CA GLY A 14 -7.97 6.70 3.71
C GLY A 14 -8.47 5.26 3.66
N GLY A 15 -9.76 5.09 3.49
CA GLY A 15 -10.38 3.79 3.26
C GLY A 15 -10.18 3.31 1.83
N GLY A 16 -10.31 2.01 1.64
CA GLY A 16 -10.22 1.43 0.30
C GLY A 16 -10.66 -0.02 0.25
N ALA A 17 -10.92 -0.47 -0.96
CA ALA A 17 -11.16 -1.88 -1.24
C ALA A 17 -10.62 -2.25 -2.62
N VAL A 18 -10.23 -3.50 -2.78
CA VAL A 18 -9.79 -4.07 -4.05
C VAL A 18 -10.26 -5.51 -4.16
N MET A 19 -10.69 -5.92 -5.34
CA MET A 19 -11.03 -7.29 -5.66
C MET A 19 -9.85 -7.97 -6.38
N LEU A 20 -9.33 -9.06 -5.80
CA LEU A 20 -8.17 -9.75 -6.34
C LEU A 20 -8.52 -10.88 -7.32
N SER A 21 -9.71 -11.46 -7.20
CA SER A 21 -10.23 -12.46 -8.13
C SER A 21 -11.76 -12.35 -8.25
N ASP A 22 -12.38 -13.23 -8.99
CA ASP A 22 -13.84 -13.36 -9.15
C ASP A 22 -14.56 -13.94 -7.93
N LYS A 23 -13.82 -14.26 -6.86
CA LYS A 23 -14.36 -14.82 -5.63
C LYS A 23 -14.52 -13.74 -4.57
N PRO A 24 -15.72 -13.54 -3.98
CA PRO A 24 -15.95 -12.49 -3.00
C PRO A 24 -14.98 -12.52 -1.81
N GLU A 25 -14.56 -13.70 -1.36
CA GLU A 25 -13.60 -13.88 -0.28
C GLU A 25 -12.18 -13.40 -0.60
N THR A 26 -11.92 -13.00 -1.82
CA THR A 26 -10.63 -12.43 -2.25
C THR A 26 -10.63 -10.91 -2.30
N GLY A 27 -11.67 -10.28 -1.79
CA GLY A 27 -11.71 -8.84 -1.57
C GLY A 27 -10.83 -8.46 -0.39
N LEU A 28 -10.01 -7.42 -0.56
CA LEU A 28 -9.31 -6.74 0.53
C LEU A 28 -9.98 -5.40 0.79
N SER A 29 -10.14 -5.05 2.06
CA SER A 29 -10.66 -3.74 2.45
C SER A 29 -9.90 -3.17 3.64
N TRP A 30 -9.82 -1.86 3.70
CA TRP A 30 -9.14 -1.09 4.73
C TRP A 30 -10.12 -0.10 5.33
N PHE A 31 -10.89 -0.59 6.30
CA PHE A 31 -11.85 0.18 7.08
C PHE A 31 -11.87 -0.33 8.51
N VAL A 32 -12.33 0.51 9.41
CA VAL A 32 -12.70 0.13 10.78
C VAL A 32 -14.16 -0.29 10.76
N ASN A 33 -14.45 -1.53 11.19
CA ASN A 33 -15.81 -1.98 11.44
C ASN A 33 -16.30 -1.46 12.78
N ARG A 34 -17.37 -0.67 12.78
CA ARG A 34 -18.04 -0.25 13.99
C ARG A 34 -19.04 -1.30 14.47
N PRO A 35 -19.38 -1.29 15.77
CA PRO A 35 -20.34 -2.26 16.32
C PRO A 35 -21.75 -2.22 15.66
N ASP A 36 -22.11 -1.09 15.07
CA ASP A 36 -23.36 -0.90 14.32
C ASP A 36 -23.28 -1.40 12.86
N GLY A 37 -22.14 -1.96 12.45
CA GLY A 37 -21.89 -2.46 11.10
C GLY A 37 -21.50 -1.40 10.10
N THR A 38 -21.32 -0.14 10.51
CA THR A 38 -20.81 0.91 9.62
C THR A 38 -19.30 0.77 9.41
N LEU A 39 -18.85 1.13 8.20
CA LEU A 39 -17.44 1.19 7.85
C LEU A 39 -16.95 2.63 7.98
N GLU A 40 -15.81 2.81 8.63
CA GLU A 40 -15.21 4.11 8.84
C GLU A 40 -13.72 4.07 8.48
N THR A 41 -13.19 5.19 8.00
CA THR A 41 -11.74 5.38 7.87
C THR A 41 -11.15 5.79 9.22
N GLY A 42 -9.92 5.36 9.49
CA GLY A 42 -9.22 5.73 10.73
C GLY A 42 -7.88 5.01 10.83
N ILE A 43 -7.08 5.39 11.81
CA ILE A 43 -5.73 4.83 12.03
C ILE A 43 -5.73 3.31 12.23
N ALA A 44 -6.80 2.75 12.77
CA ALA A 44 -6.90 1.30 12.96
C ALA A 44 -7.26 0.53 11.68
N GLY A 45 -7.72 1.23 10.63
CA GLY A 45 -8.09 0.62 9.35
C GLY A 45 -7.98 1.66 8.23
N PHE A 46 -6.80 1.81 7.67
CA PHE A 46 -6.55 2.69 6.53
C PHE A 46 -5.59 2.02 5.53
N HIS A 47 -5.57 2.59 4.36
CA HIS A 47 -4.59 2.31 3.31
C HIS A 47 -3.88 3.59 2.90
N ALA A 48 -2.66 3.47 2.37
CA ALA A 48 -1.88 4.60 1.88
C ALA A 48 -1.48 4.36 0.42
N TRP A 49 -1.68 5.37 -0.41
CA TRP A 49 -1.29 5.35 -1.82
C TRP A 49 -0.67 6.67 -2.23
N ILE A 50 -0.21 6.75 -3.46
CA ILE A 50 0.31 7.97 -4.06
C ILE A 50 -0.67 8.44 -5.14
N GLU A 51 -1.01 9.71 -5.12
CA GLU A 51 -1.64 10.37 -6.26
C GLU A 51 -0.62 11.24 -6.99
N CYS A 52 -0.56 11.10 -8.30
CA CYS A 52 0.40 11.82 -9.13
C CYS A 52 -0.18 12.04 -10.53
N ASP A 53 -0.35 13.30 -10.92
CA ASP A 53 -0.77 13.70 -12.27
C ASP A 53 -1.99 12.94 -12.82
N GLY A 54 -3.02 12.78 -11.98
CA GLY A 54 -4.26 12.10 -12.34
C GLY A 54 -4.22 10.56 -12.20
N TRP A 55 -3.14 10.02 -11.65
CA TRP A 55 -2.98 8.58 -11.40
C TRP A 55 -2.95 8.26 -9.92
N LEU A 56 -3.58 7.15 -9.57
CA LEU A 56 -3.34 6.43 -8.32
C LEU A 56 -2.18 5.47 -8.53
N ILE A 57 -1.22 5.47 -7.60
CA ILE A 57 -0.08 4.55 -7.59
C ILE A 57 -0.01 3.89 -6.22
N ASP A 58 -0.22 2.58 -6.17
CA ASP A 58 -0.09 1.81 -4.95
C ASP A 58 1.12 0.89 -5.00
N LEU A 59 2.12 1.25 -4.20
CA LEU A 59 3.39 0.52 -4.09
C LEU A 59 3.25 -0.77 -3.28
N THR A 60 2.17 -0.93 -2.50
CA THR A 60 1.97 -2.07 -1.61
C THR A 60 1.20 -3.21 -2.27
N ALA A 61 0.62 -2.98 -3.45
CA ALA A 61 -0.13 -3.97 -4.20
C ALA A 61 0.54 -5.35 -4.35
N PRO A 62 1.88 -5.46 -4.50
CA PRO A 62 2.56 -6.75 -4.50
C PRO A 62 2.41 -7.57 -3.21
N ASN A 63 1.98 -6.95 -2.13
CA ASN A 63 1.79 -7.60 -0.82
C ASN A 63 0.34 -8.01 -0.54
N TYR A 64 -0.60 -7.66 -1.41
CA TYR A 64 -2.03 -7.91 -1.18
C TYR A 64 -2.36 -9.39 -0.95
N HIS A 65 -1.75 -10.28 -1.73
CA HIS A 65 -1.94 -11.71 -1.56
C HIS A 65 -1.41 -12.23 -0.20
N GLU A 66 -0.34 -11.63 0.35
CA GLU A 66 0.18 -11.97 1.67
C GLU A 66 -0.74 -11.44 2.77
N ALA A 67 -1.28 -10.23 2.60
CA ALA A 67 -2.24 -9.65 3.53
C ALA A 67 -3.48 -10.55 3.64
N LEU A 68 -4.00 -11.02 2.51
CA LEU A 68 -5.13 -11.93 2.49
C LEU A 68 -4.78 -13.31 3.09
N ALA A 69 -3.61 -13.87 2.73
CA ALA A 69 -3.15 -15.17 3.22
C ALA A 69 -2.85 -15.17 4.73
N SER A 70 -2.47 -14.02 5.29
CA SER A 70 -2.15 -13.89 6.72
C SER A 70 -3.39 -13.88 7.62
N GLY A 71 -4.59 -13.81 7.05
CA GLY A 71 -5.84 -13.73 7.82
C GLY A 71 -6.01 -12.43 8.62
N LYS A 72 -5.15 -11.43 8.36
CA LYS A 72 -5.25 -10.11 9.00
C LYS A 72 -6.32 -9.23 8.38
N SER A 73 -6.91 -9.63 7.27
CA SER A 73 -8.12 -9.00 6.75
C SER A 73 -9.28 -9.37 7.67
N GLN A 74 -9.77 -8.41 8.44
CA GLN A 74 -10.99 -8.59 9.21
C GLN A 74 -12.16 -8.75 8.24
N GLY A 75 -12.81 -9.90 8.24
CA GLY A 75 -14.05 -10.06 7.50
C GLY A 75 -14.38 -11.46 7.00
N THR A 76 -13.42 -12.29 6.74
CA THR A 76 -13.68 -13.70 6.48
C THR A 76 -12.98 -14.54 7.55
N ALA A 77 -13.77 -15.13 8.40
CA ALA A 77 -13.31 -16.16 9.32
C ALA A 77 -12.38 -17.11 8.56
N GLY A 78 -11.18 -17.29 9.08
CA GLY A 78 -10.02 -17.94 8.48
C GLY A 78 -10.17 -19.36 7.94
N GLU A 79 -11.26 -19.70 7.28
CA GLU A 79 -11.58 -21.09 6.98
C GLU A 79 -11.27 -21.55 5.56
N GLN A 80 -11.10 -20.68 4.60
CA GLN A 80 -10.63 -21.14 3.29
C GLN A 80 -9.78 -20.09 2.62
N ARG A 81 -8.48 -20.23 2.75
CA ARG A 81 -7.53 -19.49 1.92
C ARG A 81 -7.76 -19.89 0.46
N PRO A 82 -8.08 -18.95 -0.43
CA PRO A 82 -8.20 -19.29 -1.84
C PRO A 82 -6.85 -19.85 -2.31
N ALA A 83 -6.84 -21.09 -2.75
CA ALA A 83 -5.63 -21.80 -3.17
C ALA A 83 -4.95 -21.20 -4.41
N ALA A 84 -5.58 -20.21 -5.07
CA ALA A 84 -5.09 -19.65 -6.33
C ALA A 84 -5.46 -18.17 -6.49
N ILE A 85 -4.99 -17.33 -5.58
CA ILE A 85 -5.00 -15.89 -5.85
C ILE A 85 -3.84 -15.60 -6.79
N ARG A 86 -4.12 -14.94 -7.90
CA ARG A 86 -3.06 -14.44 -8.78
C ARG A 86 -2.17 -13.51 -7.99
N VAL A 87 -0.91 -13.91 -7.80
CA VAL A 87 0.08 -13.10 -7.10
C VAL A 87 0.30 -11.82 -7.91
N GLN A 88 -0.09 -10.69 -7.33
CA GLN A 88 0.22 -9.40 -7.93
C GLN A 88 1.68 -9.08 -7.67
N ARG A 89 2.45 -8.95 -8.74
CA ARG A 89 3.90 -8.76 -8.66
C ARG A 89 4.35 -7.33 -8.92
N MET A 90 3.44 -6.48 -9.33
CA MET A 90 3.72 -5.08 -9.64
C MET A 90 2.88 -4.14 -8.78
N MET A 91 3.37 -2.91 -8.60
CA MET A 91 2.56 -1.84 -8.05
C MET A 91 1.30 -1.64 -8.90
N MET A 92 0.21 -1.28 -8.26
CA MET A 92 -1.00 -0.90 -8.95
C MET A 92 -0.84 0.53 -9.48
N GLN A 93 -1.21 0.73 -10.74
CA GLN A 93 -1.34 2.05 -11.34
C GLN A 93 -2.70 2.11 -12.04
N LYS A 94 -3.51 3.10 -11.66
CA LYS A 94 -4.81 3.34 -12.28
C LYS A 94 -5.07 4.82 -12.44
N PRO A 95 -5.70 5.25 -13.54
CA PRO A 95 -6.25 6.59 -13.63
C PRO A 95 -7.27 6.82 -12.51
N LEU A 96 -7.28 8.02 -11.92
CA LEU A 96 -8.20 8.34 -10.83
C LEU A 96 -9.68 8.29 -11.26
N ASP A 97 -9.97 8.51 -12.52
CA ASP A 97 -11.32 8.42 -13.09
C ASP A 97 -11.81 6.98 -13.29
N GLU A 98 -10.92 5.99 -13.29
CA GLU A 98 -11.25 4.58 -13.32
C GLU A 98 -11.52 3.97 -11.93
N ILE A 99 -11.26 4.73 -10.86
CA ILE A 99 -11.50 4.29 -9.50
C ILE A 99 -13.00 4.37 -9.20
N ARG A 100 -13.55 3.27 -8.72
CA ARG A 100 -14.97 3.19 -8.42
C ARG A 100 -15.33 4.12 -7.26
N GLY A 101 -16.50 4.77 -7.37
CA GLY A 101 -16.99 5.69 -6.35
C GLY A 101 -17.74 5.03 -5.20
N SER A 102 -18.01 3.71 -5.28
CA SER A 102 -18.74 2.95 -4.27
C SER A 102 -18.07 1.60 -4.04
N LEU A 103 -18.15 1.09 -2.81
CA LEU A 103 -17.73 -0.29 -2.49
C LEU A 103 -18.57 -1.33 -3.23
N ASP A 104 -19.84 -1.04 -3.47
CA ASP A 104 -20.75 -1.92 -4.20
C ASP A 104 -20.35 -2.15 -5.66
N ASP A 105 -19.52 -1.25 -6.19
CA ASP A 105 -19.01 -1.36 -7.56
C ASP A 105 -17.73 -2.23 -7.67
N VAL A 106 -17.14 -2.63 -6.52
CA VAL A 106 -15.92 -3.45 -6.47
C VAL A 106 -16.30 -4.92 -6.47
N ARG A 107 -16.51 -5.50 -7.64
CA ARG A 107 -17.00 -6.89 -7.81
C ARG A 107 -16.11 -7.77 -8.66
N ASN A 108 -15.40 -7.18 -9.62
CA ASN A 108 -14.59 -7.93 -10.58
C ASN A 108 -13.11 -7.82 -10.24
N PRO A 109 -12.30 -8.81 -10.66
CA PRO A 109 -10.85 -8.78 -10.45
C PRO A 109 -10.21 -7.48 -10.96
N GLY A 110 -9.45 -6.82 -10.09
CA GLY A 110 -8.77 -5.56 -10.40
C GLY A 110 -9.62 -4.30 -10.24
N GLU A 111 -10.92 -4.41 -9.93
CA GLU A 111 -11.70 -3.25 -9.52
C GLU A 111 -11.31 -2.82 -8.11
N CYS A 112 -11.33 -1.52 -7.88
CA CYS A 112 -10.98 -0.93 -6.60
C CYS A 112 -11.77 0.36 -6.35
N ALA A 113 -11.95 0.69 -5.08
CA ALA A 113 -12.48 1.96 -4.62
C ALA A 113 -11.58 2.50 -3.52
N PHE A 114 -11.22 3.77 -3.61
CA PHE A 114 -10.38 4.45 -2.64
C PHE A 114 -11.05 5.76 -2.22
N PHE A 115 -11.11 5.97 -0.92
CA PHE A 115 -11.78 7.08 -0.27
C PHE A 115 -10.76 7.89 0.53
N PRO A 116 -10.24 8.99 -0.04
CA PRO A 116 -9.29 9.85 0.65
C PRO A 116 -9.85 10.39 1.96
N ASP A 117 -9.02 10.37 3.00
CA ASP A 117 -9.32 10.96 4.31
C ASP A 117 -8.18 11.91 4.68
N PRO A 118 -8.40 13.24 4.63
CA PRO A 118 -7.37 14.22 4.94
C PRO A 118 -6.88 14.16 6.39
N ASP A 119 -7.77 13.85 7.33
CA ASP A 119 -7.42 13.79 8.75
C ASP A 119 -6.53 12.58 9.03
N VAL A 120 -6.91 11.40 8.51
CA VAL A 120 -6.08 10.19 8.57
C VAL A 120 -4.75 10.41 7.84
N THR A 121 -4.76 11.08 6.69
CA THR A 121 -3.53 11.40 5.95
C THR A 121 -2.58 12.24 6.80
N THR A 122 -3.08 13.28 7.45
CA THR A 122 -2.27 14.15 8.30
C THR A 122 -1.69 13.38 9.48
N GLU A 123 -2.53 12.63 10.19
CA GLU A 123 -2.11 11.86 11.36
C GLU A 123 -1.04 10.80 11.01
N VAL A 124 -1.20 10.10 9.90
CA VAL A 124 -0.22 9.11 9.43
C VAL A 124 1.10 9.76 9.03
N ILE A 125 1.05 10.90 8.35
CA ILE A 125 2.26 11.63 7.94
C ILE A 125 3.00 12.15 9.17
N ASP A 126 2.31 12.77 10.12
CA ASP A 126 2.90 13.29 11.35
C ASP A 126 3.55 12.16 12.16
N ALA A 127 2.83 11.07 12.38
CA ALA A 127 3.36 9.88 13.06
C ALA A 127 4.56 9.26 12.33
N ALA A 128 4.64 9.36 11.01
CA ALA A 128 5.78 8.90 10.23
C ALA A 128 6.99 9.81 10.41
N PHE A 129 6.80 11.13 10.42
CA PHE A 129 7.88 12.11 10.60
C PHE A 129 8.47 12.09 12.02
N ASP A 130 7.71 11.67 13.02
CA ASP A 130 8.19 11.47 14.39
C ASP A 130 9.13 10.26 14.51
N ARG A 131 9.22 9.42 13.49
CA ARG A 131 10.14 8.28 13.49
C ARG A 131 11.54 8.69 13.04
N VAL A 132 12.48 8.58 13.96
CA VAL A 132 13.89 8.96 13.74
C VAL A 132 14.50 8.26 12.51
N GLN A 133 14.12 6.99 12.27
CA GLN A 133 14.65 6.21 11.16
C GLN A 133 14.10 6.62 9.78
N LEU A 134 13.07 7.46 9.72
CA LEU A 134 12.48 7.87 8.44
C LEU A 134 13.50 8.60 7.56
N GLY A 135 14.36 9.42 8.15
CA GLY A 135 15.44 10.11 7.43
C GLY A 135 16.36 9.16 6.68
N ASP A 136 16.77 8.08 7.32
CA ASP A 136 17.62 7.06 6.71
C ASP A 136 16.91 6.33 5.58
N VAL A 137 15.64 5.95 5.77
CA VAL A 137 14.82 5.31 4.74
C VAL A 137 14.66 6.22 3.52
N ILE A 138 14.39 7.51 3.73
CA ILE A 138 14.29 8.51 2.65
C ILE A 138 15.62 8.63 1.90
N ASN A 139 16.75 8.70 2.62
CA ASN A 139 18.07 8.81 2.02
C ASN A 139 18.44 7.55 1.21
N ILE A 140 18.09 6.37 1.70
CA ILE A 140 18.30 5.11 0.99
C ILE A 140 17.45 5.08 -0.28
N ALA A 141 16.16 5.38 -0.18
CA ALA A 141 15.26 5.43 -1.33
C ALA A 141 15.72 6.47 -2.37
N TYR A 142 16.16 7.64 -1.91
CA TYR A 142 16.72 8.69 -2.76
C TYR A 142 17.95 8.25 -3.51
N ASN A 143 18.88 7.55 -2.84
CA ASN A 143 20.10 7.07 -3.45
C ASN A 143 19.86 5.89 -4.42
N TRP A 144 18.79 5.13 -4.23
CA TRP A 144 18.42 4.06 -5.15
C TRP A 144 17.81 4.56 -6.47
N HIS A 145 17.18 5.72 -6.45
CA HIS A 145 16.61 6.36 -7.63
C HIS A 145 17.62 7.13 -8.49
N ARG A 146 18.89 6.80 -8.39
CA ARG A 146 19.88 7.37 -9.30
C ARG A 146 19.71 6.78 -10.70
N PRO A 147 19.97 7.58 -11.76
CA PRO A 147 19.82 7.14 -13.15
C PRO A 147 20.85 6.06 -13.58
N VAL A 148 21.68 5.56 -12.66
CA VAL A 148 22.64 4.50 -12.92
C VAL A 148 22.08 3.18 -12.41
N PRO A 149 22.10 2.09 -13.22
CA PRO A 149 21.65 0.79 -12.79
C PRO A 149 22.44 0.35 -11.55
N GLN A 150 21.74 0.13 -10.44
CA GLN A 150 22.33 -0.35 -9.21
C GLN A 150 21.81 -1.76 -8.91
N LYS A 151 22.70 -2.60 -8.42
CA LYS A 151 22.27 -3.89 -7.87
C LYS A 151 21.47 -3.60 -6.60
N MET A 152 20.28 -4.16 -6.52
CA MET A 152 19.50 -4.11 -5.26
C MET A 152 20.31 -4.79 -4.15
N ALA A 153 20.45 -4.10 -3.04
CA ALA A 153 21.02 -4.70 -1.85
C ALA A 153 20.10 -5.82 -1.34
N ALA A 154 20.68 -6.86 -0.77
CA ALA A 154 19.90 -7.92 -0.12
C ALA A 154 19.39 -7.49 1.28
N SER A 155 20.02 -6.48 1.87
CA SER A 155 19.63 -5.90 3.15
C SER A 155 20.00 -4.43 3.20
N ILE A 156 19.33 -3.70 4.08
CA ILE A 156 19.67 -2.32 4.43
C ILE A 156 19.86 -2.24 5.95
N THR A 157 20.74 -1.34 6.36
CA THR A 157 20.98 -1.05 7.77
C THR A 157 20.52 0.37 8.05
N ILE A 158 19.66 0.53 9.04
CA ILE A 158 19.15 1.81 9.51
C ILE A 158 19.56 2.01 10.96
N GLY A 159 19.91 3.22 11.34
CA GLY A 159 20.28 3.58 12.70
C GLY A 159 19.38 4.69 13.23
N ASP A 160 19.34 4.83 14.54
CA ASP A 160 18.71 5.96 15.21
C ASP A 160 19.74 6.87 15.88
N ASN A 161 19.27 7.99 16.43
CA ASN A 161 20.13 8.97 17.11
C ASN A 161 20.72 8.45 18.43
N TYR A 162 20.25 7.30 18.91
CA TYR A 162 20.69 6.68 20.16
C TYR A 162 21.74 5.60 19.92
N GLY A 163 22.09 5.35 18.64
CA GLY A 163 23.09 4.35 18.24
C GLY A 163 22.49 2.95 18.09
N GLU A 164 21.17 2.78 18.16
CA GLU A 164 20.56 1.52 17.78
C GLU A 164 20.66 1.32 16.27
N VAL A 165 21.09 0.13 15.87
CA VAL A 165 21.26 -0.24 14.47
C VAL A 165 20.40 -1.47 14.17
N LYS A 166 19.54 -1.36 13.16
CA LYS A 166 18.69 -2.45 12.70
C LYS A 166 18.98 -2.81 11.26
N THR A 167 19.26 -4.07 11.01
CA THR A 167 19.39 -4.60 9.64
C THR A 167 18.06 -5.18 9.18
N ILE A 168 17.56 -4.69 8.05
CA ILE A 168 16.34 -5.14 7.40
C ILE A 168 16.74 -5.93 6.17
N ASN A 169 16.35 -7.20 6.13
CA ASN A 169 16.51 -8.02 4.95
C ASN A 169 15.43 -7.66 3.92
N LEU A 170 15.86 -7.36 2.70
CA LEU A 170 14.98 -7.02 1.61
C LEU A 170 14.55 -8.28 0.89
N VAL A 171 13.25 -8.49 0.80
CA VAL A 171 12.70 -9.61 0.03
C VAL A 171 12.86 -9.29 -1.44
N LYS A 172 13.69 -10.08 -2.12
CA LYS A 172 13.80 -10.02 -3.58
C LYS A 172 12.51 -10.58 -4.19
N ARG A 173 11.75 -9.72 -4.85
CA ARG A 173 10.56 -10.11 -5.59
C ARG A 173 10.83 -10.01 -7.08
N ASP A 174 10.43 -11.03 -7.83
CA ASP A 174 10.41 -10.96 -9.28
C ASP A 174 9.16 -10.15 -9.69
N LEU A 175 9.39 -8.90 -10.03
CA LEU A 175 8.34 -7.96 -10.47
C LEU A 175 7.98 -8.26 -11.94
N VAL A 176 7.24 -9.33 -12.16
CA VAL A 176 6.77 -9.75 -13.49
C VAL A 176 5.25 -9.80 -13.52
N GLY A 177 4.65 -9.04 -14.41
CA GLY A 177 3.21 -9.01 -14.62
C GLY A 177 2.64 -7.60 -14.72
N LYS A 178 1.37 -7.52 -15.10
CA LYS A 178 0.58 -6.29 -15.14
C LYS A 178 -0.70 -6.51 -14.33
N TRP A 179 -1.20 -5.43 -13.77
CA TRP A 179 -2.56 -5.35 -13.26
C TRP A 179 -3.56 -5.42 -14.39
#